data_a6629b880ff0a2925d9084e8906a989a
#
_entry.id   a6629b880ff0a2925d9084e8906a989a
#
_cell.length_a   1.000
_cell.length_b   1.000
_cell.length_c   1.000
_cell.angle_alpha   90.00
_cell.angle_beta   90.00
_cell.angle_gamma   90.00
#
_symmetry.space_group_name_H-M   'P 1'
#
loop_
_entity.id
_entity.type
_entity.pdbx_description
1 polymer ?
#
loop_
_entity_poly.entity_id
_entity_poly.type
_entity_poly.pdbx_seq_one_letter_code
_entity_poly.pdbx_strand_id
1 'polypeptide(L)'
;VSEFIALQKEQSGDDMLYRTEFLNPFTYNDGAMYSVYALSTFNSMCRVDYSDMFGEIGLSASKSNNRYVYYETTPVTNMFLNIKYLIDKDDTEIVDTTYFNEIATADESVMYENKAYIPMGFMADKGFAEYKLHDTSQLPIITQNEMFGMATGLEGDVLEIIEPEKLSGNTEKLEPKEGYDYYYSYNNK
;
A
#
# COMPACT_ATOMS: atom_id res chain seq x y z
N VAL A 1 -14.69 -11.25 -10.25
CA VAL A 1 -14.42 -10.77 -8.86
C VAL A 1 -15.13 -11.63 -7.83
N SER A 2 -16.44 -11.88 -7.93
CA SER A 2 -17.18 -12.68 -6.93
C SER A 2 -16.61 -14.08 -6.70
N GLU A 3 -16.10 -14.72 -7.75
CA GLU A 3 -15.40 -16.01 -7.67
C GLU A 3 -14.11 -15.91 -6.87
N PHE A 4 -13.35 -14.84 -7.03
CA PHE A 4 -12.14 -14.57 -6.24
C PHE A 4 -12.46 -14.38 -4.75
N ILE A 5 -13.56 -13.70 -4.43
CA ILE A 5 -14.00 -13.55 -3.04
C ILE A 5 -14.37 -14.90 -2.41
N ALA A 6 -14.96 -15.79 -3.17
CA ALA A 6 -15.22 -17.15 -2.70
C ALA A 6 -13.93 -17.95 -2.50
N LEU A 7 -13.03 -17.89 -3.47
CA LEU A 7 -11.73 -18.57 -3.43
C LEU A 7 -10.88 -18.10 -2.22
N GLN A 8 -10.76 -16.80 -1.99
CA GLN A 8 -9.97 -16.29 -0.85
C GLN A 8 -10.54 -16.72 0.50
N LYS A 9 -11.87 -16.82 0.63
CA LYS A 9 -12.50 -17.33 1.85
C LYS A 9 -12.22 -18.81 2.08
N GLU A 10 -12.19 -19.60 1.02
CA GLU A 10 -11.82 -21.01 1.10
C GLU A 10 -10.36 -21.20 1.48
N GLN A 11 -9.44 -20.46 0.85
CA GLN A 11 -8.00 -20.57 1.10
C GLN A 11 -7.59 -20.01 2.46
N SER A 12 -8.26 -18.97 2.95
CA SER A 12 -7.93 -18.36 4.23
C SER A 12 -8.41 -19.14 5.45
N GLY A 13 -9.34 -20.06 5.26
CA GLY A 13 -9.89 -20.86 6.36
C GLY A 13 -10.46 -20.00 7.48
N ASP A 14 -9.93 -20.16 8.70
CA ASP A 14 -10.34 -19.39 9.88
C ASP A 14 -9.65 -18.01 9.99
N ASP A 15 -8.70 -17.69 9.12
CA ASP A 15 -8.09 -16.34 9.06
C ASP A 15 -9.08 -15.38 8.41
N MET A 16 -9.78 -14.63 9.26
CA MET A 16 -10.80 -13.65 8.85
C MET A 16 -10.29 -12.22 8.82
N LEU A 17 -9.06 -11.97 9.29
CA LEU A 17 -8.53 -10.63 9.52
C LEU A 17 -7.41 -10.28 8.55
N TYR A 18 -7.68 -10.38 7.26
CA TYR A 18 -6.79 -9.91 6.19
C TYR A 18 -7.48 -8.84 5.34
N ARG A 19 -6.68 -8.11 4.58
CA ARG A 19 -7.19 -7.13 3.62
C ARG A 19 -6.99 -7.59 2.18
N THR A 20 -7.98 -7.25 1.36
CA THR A 20 -7.98 -7.41 -0.08
C THR A 20 -8.10 -6.04 -0.72
N GLU A 21 -7.19 -5.68 -1.61
CA GLU A 21 -7.25 -4.42 -2.35
C GLU A 21 -7.54 -4.67 -3.83
N PHE A 22 -8.07 -3.64 -4.45
CA PHE A 22 -8.44 -3.64 -5.86
C PHE A 22 -7.52 -2.70 -6.63
N LEU A 23 -6.81 -3.25 -7.59
CA LEU A 23 -6.14 -2.47 -8.62
C LEU A 23 -7.22 -2.05 -9.64
N ASN A 24 -7.14 -0.83 -10.16
CA ASN A 24 -8.18 -0.25 -11.02
C ASN A 24 -9.61 -0.31 -10.42
N PRO A 25 -9.84 0.23 -9.22
CA PRO A 25 -11.14 0.17 -8.58
C PRO A 25 -12.19 1.01 -9.36
N PHE A 26 -13.44 0.57 -9.41
CA PHE A 26 -14.54 1.39 -9.92
C PHE A 26 -14.81 2.57 -9.00
N THR A 27 -14.70 2.34 -7.70
CA THR A 27 -14.81 3.36 -6.66
C THR A 27 -13.79 3.07 -5.56
N TYR A 28 -13.43 4.09 -4.79
CA TYR A 28 -12.59 3.88 -3.62
C TYR A 28 -13.25 3.06 -2.50
N ASN A 29 -14.50 2.65 -2.69
CA ASN A 29 -15.27 1.84 -1.75
C ASN A 29 -15.59 0.44 -2.30
N ASP A 30 -14.84 -0.04 -3.29
CA ASP A 30 -15.04 -1.38 -3.87
C ASP A 30 -14.98 -2.48 -2.81
N GLY A 31 -14.11 -2.35 -1.81
CA GLY A 31 -14.07 -3.29 -0.68
C GLY A 31 -15.43 -3.45 0.03
N ALA A 32 -16.13 -2.35 0.25
CA ALA A 32 -17.48 -2.38 0.84
C ALA A 32 -18.50 -3.00 -0.12
N MET A 33 -18.41 -2.72 -1.43
CA MET A 33 -19.29 -3.30 -2.44
C MET A 33 -19.17 -4.83 -2.52
N TYR A 34 -17.95 -5.34 -2.39
CA TYR A 34 -17.68 -6.78 -2.44
C TYR A 34 -17.66 -7.46 -1.07
N SER A 35 -17.96 -6.73 0.01
CA SER A 35 -18.00 -7.24 1.38
C SER A 35 -16.69 -7.89 1.83
N VAL A 36 -15.57 -7.23 1.52
CA VAL A 36 -14.22 -7.59 1.99
C VAL A 36 -13.61 -6.46 2.81
N TYR A 37 -12.67 -6.79 3.66
CA TYR A 37 -11.87 -5.79 4.34
C TYR A 37 -10.87 -5.21 3.35
N ALA A 38 -11.02 -3.95 3.02
CA ALA A 38 -10.10 -3.18 2.20
C ALA A 38 -9.60 -1.96 2.99
N LEU A 39 -8.51 -1.40 2.52
CA LEU A 39 -7.97 -0.16 3.06
C LEU A 39 -8.59 1.05 2.37
N SER A 40 -8.61 1.00 1.03
CA SER A 40 -9.11 2.09 0.20
C SER A 40 -10.52 2.51 0.62
N THR A 41 -10.70 3.82 0.80
CA THR A 41 -12.00 4.37 1.15
C THR A 41 -12.13 5.85 0.76
N PHE A 42 -13.35 6.22 0.41
CA PHE A 42 -13.85 7.59 0.41
C PHE A 42 -15.02 7.66 1.39
N ASN A 43 -14.90 8.48 2.42
CA ASN A 43 -15.93 8.62 3.43
C ASN A 43 -15.89 10.02 4.05
N SER A 44 -16.99 10.76 3.99
CA SER A 44 -17.09 12.10 4.59
C SER A 44 -16.88 12.14 6.12
N MET A 45 -16.89 10.98 6.77
CA MET A 45 -16.54 10.80 8.18
C MET A 45 -15.09 10.31 8.38
N CYS A 46 -14.27 10.33 7.34
CA CYS A 46 -12.87 9.91 7.41
C CYS A 46 -12.11 10.80 8.40
N ARG A 47 -11.42 10.17 9.35
CA ARG A 47 -10.62 10.90 10.34
C ARG A 47 -9.34 11.43 9.71
N VAL A 48 -9.04 12.67 10.02
CA VAL A 48 -7.82 13.36 9.54
C VAL A 48 -6.57 12.59 9.94
N ASP A 49 -6.49 12.10 11.16
CA ASP A 49 -5.35 11.36 11.70
C ASP A 49 -4.99 10.13 10.81
N TYR A 50 -6.00 9.43 10.28
CA TYR A 50 -5.75 8.29 9.38
C TYR A 50 -5.25 8.74 8.01
N SER A 51 -5.81 9.83 7.47
CA SER A 51 -5.31 10.39 6.21
C SER A 51 -3.87 10.87 6.34
N ASP A 52 -3.50 11.47 7.48
CA ASP A 52 -2.13 11.87 7.78
C ASP A 52 -1.21 10.65 7.87
N MET A 53 -1.56 9.69 8.71
CA MET A 53 -0.79 8.45 8.87
C MET A 53 -0.55 7.75 7.52
N PHE A 54 -1.60 7.57 6.73
CA PHE A 54 -1.47 6.90 5.43
C PHE A 54 -0.63 7.71 4.43
N GLY A 55 -0.73 9.04 4.46
CA GLY A 55 0.14 9.89 3.65
C GLY A 55 1.61 9.79 4.06
N GLU A 56 1.91 9.75 5.36
CA GLU A 56 3.27 9.64 5.88
C GLU A 56 3.94 8.31 5.54
N ILE A 57 3.18 7.23 5.43
CA ILE A 57 3.70 5.93 4.97
C ILE A 57 3.60 5.72 3.46
N GLY A 58 3.22 6.75 2.69
CA GLY A 58 3.32 6.77 1.24
C GLY A 58 2.08 6.36 0.46
N LEU A 59 0.92 6.19 1.12
CA LEU A 59 -0.31 5.95 0.39
C LEU A 59 -0.89 7.26 -0.17
N SER A 60 -1.66 7.15 -1.25
CA SER A 60 -2.41 8.29 -1.79
C SER A 60 -3.53 8.70 -0.84
N ALA A 61 -3.22 9.65 0.04
CA ALA A 61 -4.15 10.14 1.05
C ALA A 61 -4.44 11.63 0.88
N SER A 62 -5.65 12.05 1.20
CA SER A 62 -6.07 13.46 1.11
C SER A 62 -7.09 13.80 2.19
N LYS A 63 -6.67 14.64 3.16
CA LYS A 63 -7.57 15.17 4.21
C LYS A 63 -8.71 15.99 3.61
N SER A 64 -8.43 16.83 2.61
CA SER A 64 -9.43 17.70 1.99
C SER A 64 -10.47 16.95 1.17
N ASN A 65 -10.12 15.74 0.71
CA ASN A 65 -11.00 14.89 -0.08
C ASN A 65 -11.56 13.70 0.70
N ASN A 66 -11.32 13.62 2.00
CA ASN A 66 -11.81 12.55 2.88
C ASN A 66 -11.54 11.14 2.34
N ARG A 67 -10.33 10.90 1.86
CA ARG A 67 -9.96 9.62 1.24
C ARG A 67 -8.53 9.22 1.54
N TYR A 68 -8.30 7.93 1.53
CA TYR A 68 -7.01 7.29 1.30
C TYR A 68 -7.22 6.08 0.40
N VAL A 69 -6.24 5.83 -0.44
CA VAL A 69 -6.32 4.85 -1.51
C VAL A 69 -5.05 4.03 -1.53
N TYR A 70 -5.21 2.73 -1.70
CA TYR A 70 -4.12 1.81 -1.96
C TYR A 70 -3.55 2.11 -3.35
N TYR A 71 -2.38 2.72 -3.38
CA TYR A 71 -1.69 3.10 -4.60
C TYR A 71 -0.21 3.34 -4.29
N GLU A 72 0.67 2.92 -5.20
CA GLU A 72 2.13 3.09 -5.08
C GLU A 72 2.71 2.52 -3.77
N THR A 73 2.25 1.36 -3.37
CA THR A 73 2.66 0.72 -2.13
C THR A 73 3.99 -0.03 -2.28
N THR A 74 4.64 -0.27 -1.13
CA THR A 74 5.86 -1.08 -1.03
C THR A 74 5.58 -2.39 -0.31
N PRO A 75 6.49 -3.38 -0.37
CA PRO A 75 6.37 -4.60 0.44
C PRO A 75 6.23 -4.31 1.94
N VAL A 76 6.91 -3.30 2.45
CA VAL A 76 6.85 -2.90 3.86
C VAL A 76 5.46 -2.39 4.24
N THR A 77 4.88 -1.48 3.45
CA THR A 77 3.51 -1.01 3.70
C THR A 77 2.50 -2.14 3.58
N ASN A 78 2.65 -3.05 2.62
CA ASN A 78 1.78 -4.21 2.46
C ASN A 78 1.80 -5.14 3.69
N MET A 79 2.96 -5.32 4.30
CA MET A 79 3.10 -6.09 5.55
C MET A 79 2.37 -5.40 6.71
N PHE A 80 2.69 -4.13 7.00
CA PHE A 80 2.07 -3.39 8.11
C PHE A 80 0.57 -3.19 7.95
N LEU A 81 0.10 -3.07 6.71
CA LEU A 81 -1.31 -2.88 6.40
C LEU A 81 -2.07 -4.19 6.19
N ASN A 82 -1.40 -5.34 6.43
CA ASN A 82 -2.05 -6.63 6.40
C ASN A 82 -2.71 -6.95 5.04
N ILE A 83 -2.05 -6.56 3.93
CA ILE A 83 -2.54 -6.81 2.58
C ILE A 83 -2.18 -8.25 2.20
N LYS A 84 -3.19 -9.10 2.06
CA LYS A 84 -3.03 -10.51 1.67
C LYS A 84 -3.30 -10.73 0.20
N TYR A 85 -4.33 -10.10 -0.33
CA TYR A 85 -4.74 -10.28 -1.72
C TYR A 85 -4.84 -8.95 -2.47
N LEU A 86 -4.47 -9.00 -3.75
CA LEU A 86 -4.76 -7.96 -4.73
C LEU A 86 -5.67 -8.53 -5.82
N ILE A 87 -6.63 -7.77 -6.28
CA ILE A 87 -7.48 -8.10 -7.42
C ILE A 87 -7.31 -7.00 -8.46
N ASP A 88 -6.67 -7.37 -9.58
CA ASP A 88 -6.67 -6.56 -10.80
C ASP A 88 -7.90 -6.94 -11.62
N LYS A 89 -8.77 -5.98 -11.90
CA LYS A 89 -10.07 -6.26 -12.51
C LYS A 89 -10.03 -6.36 -14.02
N ASP A 90 -9.02 -5.85 -14.66
CA ASP A 90 -8.87 -5.75 -16.11
C ASP A 90 -7.48 -6.15 -16.62
N ASP A 91 -6.66 -6.76 -15.76
CA ASP A 91 -5.30 -7.24 -16.06
C ASP A 91 -4.43 -6.16 -16.76
N THR A 92 -4.55 -4.92 -16.30
CA THR A 92 -3.80 -3.80 -16.88
C THR A 92 -2.66 -3.32 -16.00
N GLU A 93 -2.65 -3.72 -14.74
CA GLU A 93 -1.64 -3.30 -13.78
C GLU A 93 -0.44 -4.23 -13.76
N ILE A 94 0.74 -3.66 -13.57
CA ILE A 94 1.97 -4.44 -13.42
C ILE A 94 2.14 -4.78 -11.94
N VAL A 95 1.94 -6.04 -11.60
CA VAL A 95 2.16 -6.56 -10.25
C VAL A 95 3.54 -7.18 -10.15
N ASP A 96 4.33 -6.77 -9.15
CA ASP A 96 5.66 -7.33 -8.94
C ASP A 96 5.59 -8.77 -8.45
N THR A 97 5.90 -9.70 -9.34
CA THR A 97 5.90 -11.14 -9.05
C THR A 97 6.99 -11.59 -8.08
N THR A 98 7.91 -10.72 -7.68
CA THR A 98 8.84 -11.00 -6.57
C THR A 98 8.06 -11.15 -5.26
N TYR A 99 7.07 -10.32 -5.06
CA TYR A 99 6.29 -10.25 -3.81
C TYR A 99 4.90 -10.86 -3.91
N PHE A 100 4.38 -11.07 -5.11
CA PHE A 100 3.04 -11.59 -5.33
C PHE A 100 3.05 -12.84 -6.19
N ASN A 101 2.17 -13.78 -5.86
CA ASN A 101 1.85 -14.93 -6.71
C ASN A 101 0.49 -14.70 -7.37
N GLU A 102 0.40 -14.88 -8.66
CA GLU A 102 -0.88 -15.07 -9.33
C GLU A 102 -1.48 -16.40 -8.86
N ILE A 103 -2.72 -16.36 -8.37
CA ILE A 103 -3.40 -17.53 -7.82
C ILE A 103 -4.70 -17.89 -8.54
N ALA A 104 -5.29 -16.96 -9.27
CA ALA A 104 -6.47 -17.20 -10.07
C ALA A 104 -6.64 -16.15 -11.17
N THR A 105 -7.18 -16.59 -12.31
CA THR A 105 -7.60 -15.73 -13.43
C THR A 105 -9.04 -16.07 -13.80
N ALA A 106 -9.87 -15.06 -13.99
CA ALA A 106 -11.25 -15.23 -14.44
C ALA A 106 -11.64 -14.06 -15.36
N ASP A 107 -11.98 -14.35 -16.58
CA ASP A 107 -12.19 -13.37 -17.65
C ASP A 107 -10.96 -12.45 -17.82
N GLU A 108 -11.15 -11.15 -17.69
CA GLU A 108 -10.08 -10.12 -17.76
C GLU A 108 -9.51 -9.78 -16.37
N SER A 109 -9.90 -10.51 -15.31
CA SER A 109 -9.46 -10.20 -13.95
C SER A 109 -8.45 -11.22 -13.44
N VAL A 110 -7.49 -10.76 -12.66
CA VAL A 110 -6.44 -11.58 -12.04
C VAL A 110 -6.41 -11.35 -10.53
N MET A 111 -6.21 -12.42 -9.78
CA MET A 111 -6.04 -12.38 -8.33
C MET A 111 -4.64 -12.80 -7.93
N TYR A 112 -4.04 -12.01 -7.06
CA TYR A 112 -2.70 -12.22 -6.54
C TYR A 112 -2.70 -12.41 -5.03
N GLU A 113 -1.80 -13.26 -4.53
CA GLU A 113 -1.53 -13.44 -3.11
C GLU A 113 -0.15 -12.88 -2.74
N ASN A 114 -0.10 -12.10 -1.67
CA ASN A 114 1.13 -11.53 -1.14
C ASN A 114 1.98 -12.58 -0.42
N LYS A 115 3.19 -12.84 -0.91
CA LYS A 115 4.16 -13.78 -0.33
C LYS A 115 4.68 -13.34 1.03
N ALA A 116 4.72 -12.02 1.26
CA ALA A 116 5.20 -11.39 2.48
C ALA A 116 4.05 -10.98 3.41
N TYR A 117 2.89 -11.63 3.28
CA TYR A 117 1.75 -11.39 4.16
C TYR A 117 2.09 -11.68 5.61
N ILE A 118 1.72 -10.75 6.49
CA ILE A 118 1.71 -10.97 7.94
C ILE A 118 0.29 -10.72 8.47
N PRO A 119 -0.17 -11.51 9.45
CA PRO A 119 -1.51 -11.34 10.02
C PRO A 119 -1.62 -9.98 10.74
N MET A 120 -2.85 -9.51 10.97
CA MET A 120 -3.12 -8.23 11.64
C MET A 120 -2.51 -8.13 13.03
N GLY A 121 -2.40 -9.24 13.76
CA GLY A 121 -1.69 -9.35 15.02
C GLY A 121 -0.33 -10.00 14.83
N PHE A 122 0.76 -9.25 14.96
CA PHE A 122 2.12 -9.76 14.90
C PHE A 122 2.95 -9.28 16.09
N MET A 123 4.01 -10.00 16.40
CA MET A 123 4.95 -9.58 17.44
C MET A 123 5.94 -8.57 16.87
N ALA A 124 6.13 -7.47 17.59
CA ALA A 124 7.12 -6.46 17.27
C ALA A 124 8.06 -6.24 18.45
N ASP A 125 9.21 -5.63 18.21
CA ASP A 125 10.10 -5.21 19.27
C ASP A 125 9.39 -4.20 20.19
N LYS A 126 9.73 -4.25 21.48
CA LYS A 126 9.14 -3.38 22.51
C LYS A 126 9.28 -1.90 22.17
N GLY A 127 10.39 -1.52 21.53
CA GLY A 127 10.65 -0.13 21.11
C GLY A 127 9.62 0.41 20.13
N PHE A 128 8.97 -0.45 19.35
CA PHE A 128 7.95 -0.04 18.38
C PHE A 128 6.73 0.65 19.04
N ALA A 129 6.43 0.33 20.29
CA ALA A 129 5.35 1.00 21.03
C ALA A 129 5.61 2.51 21.29
N GLU A 130 6.86 2.95 21.21
CA GLU A 130 7.27 4.35 21.37
C GLU A 130 7.35 5.10 20.03
N TYR A 131 7.17 4.39 18.91
CA TYR A 131 7.24 5.01 17.59
C TYR A 131 6.15 6.05 17.41
N LYS A 132 6.55 7.21 16.89
CA LYS A 132 5.63 8.28 16.51
C LYS A 132 5.87 8.62 15.06
N LEU A 133 4.81 8.62 14.29
CA LEU A 133 4.86 9.14 12.92
C LEU A 133 5.37 10.58 12.93
N HIS A 134 6.23 10.86 11.97
CA HIS A 134 6.78 12.19 11.79
C HIS A 134 5.75 13.12 11.12
N ASP A 135 6.05 14.40 11.14
CA ASP A 135 5.34 15.38 10.32
C ASP A 135 5.61 15.08 8.82
N THR A 136 4.67 15.43 7.95
CA THR A 136 4.63 15.18 6.50
C THR A 136 5.84 15.73 5.70
N SER A 137 6.89 16.17 6.36
CA SER A 137 8.15 16.66 5.77
C SER A 137 9.13 15.55 5.39
N GLN A 138 8.94 14.32 5.90
CA GLN A 138 9.85 13.20 5.66
C GLN A 138 9.40 12.36 4.46
N LEU A 139 10.37 11.83 3.70
CA LEU A 139 10.06 10.89 2.61
C LEU A 139 9.42 9.62 3.19
N PRO A 140 8.34 9.12 2.60
CA PRO A 140 7.65 7.91 3.09
C PRO A 140 8.56 6.69 3.21
N ILE A 141 9.55 6.54 2.35
CA ILE A 141 10.52 5.44 2.40
C ILE A 141 11.34 5.48 3.68
N ILE A 142 11.74 6.66 4.15
CA ILE A 142 12.47 6.82 5.42
C ILE A 142 11.57 6.41 6.57
N THR A 143 10.33 6.89 6.60
CA THR A 143 9.32 6.50 7.59
C THR A 143 9.12 4.97 7.63
N GLN A 144 9.03 4.34 6.46
CA GLN A 144 8.86 2.88 6.36
C GLN A 144 10.09 2.11 6.88
N ASN A 145 11.31 2.56 6.55
CA ASN A 145 12.55 1.96 7.06
C ASN A 145 12.64 2.07 8.59
N GLU A 146 12.34 3.24 9.15
CA GLU A 146 12.31 3.44 10.60
C GLU A 146 11.27 2.53 11.28
N MET A 147 10.03 2.50 10.76
CA MET A 147 8.99 1.62 11.29
C MET A 147 9.42 0.15 11.25
N PHE A 148 10.00 -0.29 10.14
CA PHE A 148 10.45 -1.66 9.97
C PHE A 148 11.60 -1.99 10.92
N GLY A 149 12.63 -1.16 11.00
CA GLY A 149 13.75 -1.32 11.90
C GLY A 149 13.32 -1.37 13.37
N MET A 150 12.45 -0.46 13.79
CA MET A 150 11.91 -0.44 15.15
C MET A 150 11.01 -1.65 15.46
N ALA A 151 10.23 -2.13 14.49
CA ALA A 151 9.36 -3.28 14.70
C ALA A 151 10.13 -4.61 14.78
N THR A 152 11.24 -4.75 14.05
CA THR A 152 11.99 -5.99 13.90
C THR A 152 13.28 -6.05 14.71
N GLY A 153 13.82 -4.90 15.12
CA GLY A 153 15.14 -4.77 15.72
C GLY A 153 16.30 -4.96 14.71
N LEU A 154 16.01 -5.01 13.42
CA LEU A 154 17.03 -5.08 12.37
C LEU A 154 17.68 -3.72 12.17
N GLU A 155 19.00 -3.73 11.99
CA GLU A 155 19.78 -2.54 11.66
C GLU A 155 19.87 -2.37 10.14
N GLY A 156 19.78 -1.13 9.67
CA GLY A 156 19.90 -0.75 8.26
C GLY A 156 18.56 -0.64 7.54
N ASP A 157 18.62 -0.03 6.37
CA ASP A 157 17.45 0.22 5.52
C ASP A 157 17.10 -1.03 4.68
N VAL A 158 15.82 -1.34 4.59
CA VAL A 158 15.28 -2.43 3.75
C VAL A 158 14.75 -1.90 2.40
N LEU A 159 14.51 -0.60 2.33
CA LEU A 159 14.11 0.11 1.12
C LEU A 159 15.18 1.14 0.78
N GLU A 160 15.69 1.10 -0.43
CA GLU A 160 16.70 2.04 -0.92
C GLU A 160 16.06 3.08 -1.85
N ILE A 161 16.44 4.35 -1.67
CA ILE A 161 16.05 5.42 -2.58
C ILE A 161 16.97 5.38 -3.79
N ILE A 162 16.44 5.10 -4.96
CA ILE A 162 17.18 5.06 -6.20
C ILE A 162 16.91 6.34 -6.99
N GLU A 163 17.94 7.12 -7.27
CA GLU A 163 17.84 8.23 -8.20
C GLU A 163 17.94 7.70 -9.64
N PRO A 164 16.97 7.97 -10.52
CA PRO A 164 17.04 7.51 -11.89
C PRO A 164 18.20 8.21 -12.63
N GLU A 165 19.06 7.44 -13.28
CA GLU A 165 20.19 7.95 -14.07
C GLU A 165 19.72 8.77 -15.28
N LYS A 166 18.56 8.41 -15.83
CA LYS A 166 17.98 9.05 -17.01
C LYS A 166 16.47 9.14 -16.90
N LEU A 167 15.96 10.34 -17.06
CA LEU A 167 14.54 10.61 -17.23
C LEU A 167 14.16 10.50 -18.70
N SER A 168 13.02 9.89 -18.99
CA SER A 168 12.49 9.73 -20.35
C SER A 168 10.97 9.93 -20.38
N GLY A 169 10.44 10.18 -21.56
CA GLY A 169 8.99 10.44 -21.72
C GLY A 169 8.56 11.75 -21.07
N ASN A 170 7.48 11.70 -20.31
CA ASN A 170 6.87 12.87 -19.66
C ASN A 170 7.36 13.09 -18.23
N THR A 171 8.45 12.44 -17.83
CA THR A 171 9.02 12.56 -16.48
C THR A 171 10.07 13.66 -16.44
N GLU A 172 9.98 14.54 -15.48
CA GLU A 172 10.96 15.59 -15.25
C GLU A 172 11.31 15.68 -13.76
N LYS A 173 12.59 15.96 -13.46
CA LYS A 173 13.05 16.26 -12.11
C LYS A 173 12.65 17.70 -11.78
N LEU A 174 11.93 17.87 -10.69
CA LEU A 174 11.58 19.17 -10.17
C LEU A 174 12.59 19.65 -9.13
N GLU A 175 12.60 20.95 -8.86
CA GLU A 175 13.38 21.50 -7.75
C GLU A 175 12.92 20.87 -6.42
N PRO A 176 13.86 20.55 -5.53
CA PRO A 176 13.55 19.98 -4.23
C PRO A 176 12.56 20.86 -3.45
N LYS A 177 11.59 20.24 -2.81
CA LYS A 177 10.71 20.90 -1.84
C LYS A 177 11.32 20.77 -0.45
N GLU A 178 10.98 21.69 0.44
CA GLU A 178 11.39 21.61 1.83
C GLU A 178 11.01 20.22 2.42
N GLY A 179 11.99 19.54 2.97
CA GLY A 179 11.85 18.17 3.50
C GLY A 179 12.03 17.04 2.50
N TYR A 180 12.35 17.34 1.23
CA TYR A 180 12.62 16.33 0.20
C TYR A 180 13.93 16.65 -0.53
N ASP A 181 14.77 15.63 -0.68
CA ASP A 181 16.01 15.75 -1.46
C ASP A 181 15.73 15.74 -2.97
N TYR A 182 14.71 14.99 -3.38
CA TYR A 182 14.30 14.84 -4.78
C TYR A 182 12.79 14.92 -4.94
N TYR A 183 12.36 15.42 -6.08
CA TYR A 183 10.96 15.48 -6.46
C TYR A 183 10.82 15.26 -7.97
N TYR A 184 10.00 14.29 -8.35
CA TYR A 184 9.73 13.98 -9.74
C TYR A 184 8.25 14.15 -10.04
N SER A 185 7.95 14.61 -11.25
CA SER A 185 6.59 14.71 -11.77
C SER A 185 6.47 13.90 -13.04
N TYR A 186 5.39 13.16 -13.16
CA TYR A 186 5.01 12.47 -14.38
C TYR A 186 3.75 13.13 -14.96
N ASN A 187 3.90 13.72 -16.16
CA ASN A 187 2.79 14.34 -16.85
C ASN A 187 2.18 13.36 -17.86
N ASN A 188 1.04 12.82 -17.52
CA ASN A 188 0.21 12.05 -18.44
C ASN A 188 -0.60 13.03 -19.29
N LYS A 189 -0.11 13.37 -20.49
CA LYS A 189 -0.85 14.16 -21.49
C LYS A 189 -1.31 13.28 -22.61
#